data_4a09dae38d62209d72c314713054f419
#
_entry.id   4a09dae38d62209d72c314713054f419
#
_cell.length_a   1.000
_cell.length_b   1.000
_cell.length_c   1.000
_cell.angle_alpha   90.00
_cell.angle_beta   90.00
_cell.angle_gamma   90.00
#
_symmetry.space_group_name_H-M   'P 1'
#
loop_
_entity.id
_entity.type
_entity.pdbx_description
1 polymer ?
#
loop_
_entity_poly.entity_id
_entity_poly.type
_entity_poly.pdbx_seq_one_letter_code
_entity_poly.pdbx_strand_id
1 'polypeptide(L)'
;MMKNRKTHLATFRMPLVLAMAAAPLAAAPVAADPVTEAIKDGEVSLSARYRYEFVDEDGIPNDAHASTIKTKLGYRTGRVSGFSGFLEAENVTAVGSENFASPTNNVANHPGVADPTETEINQAYIRYQGLADTDIKYGRQLFTLDNHRFIGHVGWRQNEQTFDAATVVNKSLADTTLTAGYIHNVNRLVSEAAGVAGDHGMQSGIFNARYDGLSAGSLTAYSYLLDYDSLDAKSTSSYGLRFTGGTGLSDTVKALYTLEYAQQSDYADNPSSFDTDYYLVEGGASVSGVTFKVGHEMLGSDDGTASFETPLATLHAMNGWTDKFLGTPDNGLVDTYASIGGKAGDVKLMAIHHEFESDVGDLDYGSETGLLAVKPLNDTYTLGFKAASYRADDRKDDTHKAWLWVQASF
;
A
#
# COMPACT_ATOMS: atom_id res chain seq x y z
N MET A 1 29.20 9.73 42.80
CA MET A 1 27.86 10.10 42.39
C MET A 1 27.97 11.24 41.39
N MET A 2 28.09 10.95 40.12
CA MET A 2 28.14 11.96 39.06
C MET A 2 26.87 11.76 38.18
N LYS A 3 25.95 12.75 38.21
CA LYS A 3 24.76 12.76 37.36
C LYS A 3 25.17 13.19 35.95
N ASN A 4 25.07 12.27 35.00
CA ASN A 4 25.13 12.60 33.57
C ASN A 4 23.84 13.31 33.18
N ARG A 5 23.96 14.57 32.76
CA ARG A 5 22.90 15.32 32.09
C ARG A 5 22.97 14.96 30.61
N LYS A 6 21.98 14.24 30.13
CA LYS A 6 21.71 14.13 28.69
C LYS A 6 21.18 15.48 28.20
N THR A 7 21.91 16.11 27.33
CA THR A 7 21.49 17.31 26.59
C THR A 7 20.52 16.86 25.49
N HIS A 8 19.24 17.21 25.66
CA HIS A 8 18.28 17.10 24.57
C HIS A 8 18.63 18.13 23.50
N LEU A 9 19.06 17.68 22.33
CA LEU A 9 19.06 18.51 21.13
C LEU A 9 17.58 18.69 20.70
N ALA A 10 17.12 19.93 20.81
CA ALA A 10 15.83 20.33 20.26
C ALA A 10 15.91 20.27 18.73
N THR A 11 15.18 19.34 18.14
CA THR A 11 14.97 19.30 16.69
C THR A 11 14.12 20.51 16.29
N PHE A 12 14.72 21.41 15.57
CA PHE A 12 14.07 22.58 15.00
C PHE A 12 13.20 22.11 13.82
N ARG A 13 11.89 21.97 14.02
CA ARG A 13 10.92 21.81 12.95
C ARG A 13 10.75 23.15 12.27
N MET A 14 11.33 23.35 11.09
CA MET A 14 11.08 24.51 10.24
C MET A 14 9.84 24.23 9.38
N PRO A 15 8.74 24.97 9.53
CA PRO A 15 7.68 24.93 8.52
C PRO A 15 8.17 25.65 7.27
N LEU A 16 8.28 24.93 6.16
CA LEU A 16 8.58 25.52 4.87
C LEU A 16 7.31 26.23 4.35
N VAL A 17 7.09 27.46 4.77
CA VAL A 17 6.07 28.34 4.19
C VAL A 17 6.65 28.90 2.90
N LEU A 18 6.23 28.35 1.74
CA LEU A 18 6.54 28.93 0.44
C LEU A 18 5.62 30.15 0.22
N ALA A 19 6.03 31.33 0.66
CA ALA A 19 5.35 32.59 0.34
C ALA A 19 5.72 32.99 -1.10
N MET A 20 4.78 32.82 -2.06
CA MET A 20 4.90 33.44 -3.37
C MET A 20 4.61 34.95 -3.22
N ALA A 21 5.66 35.77 -3.19
CA ALA A 21 5.53 37.21 -3.35
C ALA A 21 5.40 37.54 -4.84
N ALA A 22 4.22 37.95 -5.26
CA ALA A 22 3.99 38.54 -6.58
C ALA A 22 4.38 40.01 -6.56
N ALA A 23 5.48 40.35 -7.18
CA ALA A 23 5.83 41.76 -7.54
C ALA A 23 5.53 41.97 -9.04
N PRO A 24 4.88 43.08 -9.44
CA PRO A 24 4.67 43.37 -10.85
C PRO A 24 5.97 43.96 -11.42
N LEU A 25 6.67 43.24 -12.28
CA LEU A 25 7.74 43.75 -13.11
C LEU A 25 7.21 44.05 -14.52
N ALA A 26 7.42 45.29 -14.96
CA ALA A 26 7.11 45.78 -16.29
C ALA A 26 7.90 45.01 -17.36
N ALA A 27 7.22 44.53 -18.40
CA ALA A 27 7.73 43.62 -19.38
C ALA A 27 8.56 44.32 -20.48
N ALA A 28 9.82 43.87 -20.58
CA ALA A 28 10.47 43.70 -21.88
C ALA A 28 10.19 42.30 -22.39
N PRO A 29 10.23 41.96 -23.71
CA PRO A 29 10.08 40.60 -24.17
C PRO A 29 11.35 39.81 -23.78
N VAL A 30 11.31 39.29 -22.55
CA VAL A 30 12.30 38.32 -22.06
C VAL A 30 11.89 37.01 -22.68
N ALA A 31 12.82 36.29 -23.32
CA ALA A 31 12.62 34.86 -23.63
C ALA A 31 12.04 34.21 -22.36
N ALA A 32 10.92 33.51 -22.48
CA ALA A 32 10.21 32.98 -21.32
C ALA A 32 11.17 32.16 -20.49
N ASP A 33 11.25 32.46 -19.20
CA ASP A 33 12.10 31.73 -18.25
C ASP A 33 11.69 30.23 -18.33
N PRO A 34 12.65 29.31 -18.52
CA PRO A 34 12.37 27.87 -18.65
C PRO A 34 11.49 27.32 -17.50
N VAL A 35 11.59 27.86 -16.30
CA VAL A 35 10.72 27.52 -15.17
C VAL A 35 9.27 27.99 -15.40
N THR A 36 9.11 29.20 -15.90
CA THR A 36 7.78 29.73 -16.22
C THR A 36 7.10 28.91 -17.32
N GLU A 37 7.85 28.46 -18.32
CA GLU A 37 7.32 27.59 -19.38
C GLU A 37 6.96 26.22 -18.83
N ALA A 38 7.81 25.59 -18.02
CA ALA A 38 7.52 24.31 -17.39
C ALA A 38 6.26 24.36 -16.49
N ILE A 39 6.02 25.52 -15.82
CA ILE A 39 4.77 25.70 -15.08
C ILE A 39 3.57 25.79 -16.03
N LYS A 40 3.67 26.47 -17.17
CA LYS A 40 2.58 26.60 -18.14
C LYS A 40 2.27 25.29 -18.87
N ASP A 41 3.30 24.49 -19.13
CA ASP A 41 3.21 23.19 -19.82
C ASP A 41 2.87 22.05 -18.86
N GLY A 42 2.45 22.38 -17.62
CA GLY A 42 2.07 21.40 -16.62
C GLY A 42 0.75 20.72 -16.92
N GLU A 43 0.58 19.56 -16.31
CA GLU A 43 -0.60 18.70 -16.43
C GLU A 43 -1.41 18.74 -15.13
N VAL A 44 -2.72 18.95 -15.25
CA VAL A 44 -3.68 18.84 -14.14
C VAL A 44 -4.34 17.48 -14.21
N SER A 45 -4.49 16.81 -13.08
CA SER A 45 -5.29 15.60 -12.93
C SER A 45 -6.37 15.79 -11.88
N LEU A 46 -7.55 15.28 -12.14
CA LEU A 46 -8.68 15.28 -11.20
C LEU A 46 -9.27 13.88 -11.15
N SER A 47 -9.49 13.37 -9.94
CA SER A 47 -10.25 12.14 -9.77
C SER A 47 -11.21 12.25 -8.59
N ALA A 48 -12.32 11.55 -8.67
CA ALA A 48 -13.29 11.42 -7.58
C ALA A 48 -13.76 9.97 -7.48
N ARG A 49 -13.93 9.48 -6.24
CA ARG A 49 -14.49 8.15 -5.96
C ARG A 49 -15.50 8.25 -4.84
N TYR A 50 -16.77 8.02 -5.16
CA TYR A 50 -17.78 7.73 -4.16
C TYR A 50 -17.72 6.25 -3.82
N ARG A 51 -17.77 5.91 -2.51
CA ARG A 51 -17.82 4.55 -2.02
C ARG A 51 -18.81 4.42 -0.89
N TYR A 52 -19.62 3.38 -0.95
CA TYR A 52 -20.39 2.87 0.16
C TYR A 52 -19.75 1.57 0.64
N GLU A 53 -19.51 1.44 1.94
CA GLU A 53 -18.99 0.25 2.60
C GLU A 53 -19.95 -0.15 3.73
N PHE A 54 -20.38 -1.39 3.69
CA PHE A 54 -21.16 -2.05 4.73
C PHE A 54 -20.27 -3.03 5.49
N VAL A 55 -20.38 -3.06 6.82
CA VAL A 55 -19.71 -4.03 7.68
C VAL A 55 -20.67 -4.49 8.77
N ASP A 56 -20.87 -5.80 8.83
CA ASP A 56 -21.52 -6.54 9.91
C ASP A 56 -20.45 -7.40 10.59
N GLU A 57 -20.25 -7.24 11.88
CA GLU A 57 -19.23 -7.94 12.66
C GLU A 57 -19.83 -8.40 13.98
N ASP A 58 -19.83 -9.71 14.21
CA ASP A 58 -20.34 -10.30 15.44
C ASP A 58 -19.65 -9.70 16.68
N GLY A 59 -20.42 -9.55 17.76
CA GLY A 59 -19.93 -8.93 19.00
C GLY A 59 -19.97 -7.39 19.00
N ILE A 60 -20.22 -6.73 17.87
CA ILE A 60 -20.42 -5.28 17.79
C ILE A 60 -21.92 -4.97 17.66
N PRO A 61 -22.47 -4.06 18.48
CA PRO A 61 -23.93 -3.88 18.59
C PRO A 61 -24.66 -3.39 17.34
N ASN A 62 -23.97 -2.63 16.46
CA ASN A 62 -24.58 -2.03 15.26
C ASN A 62 -23.69 -2.27 14.05
N ASP A 63 -24.27 -2.42 12.87
CA ASP A 63 -23.55 -2.49 11.62
C ASP A 63 -22.91 -1.15 11.26
N ALA A 64 -21.83 -1.19 10.48
CA ALA A 64 -21.26 0.02 9.90
C ALA A 64 -21.83 0.29 8.49
N HIS A 65 -22.12 1.58 8.25
CA HIS A 65 -22.59 2.11 6.97
C HIS A 65 -21.74 3.33 6.60
N ALA A 66 -20.58 3.12 5.98
CA ALA A 66 -19.68 4.19 5.58
C ALA A 66 -20.01 4.66 4.16
N SER A 67 -20.52 5.86 4.05
CA SER A 67 -20.75 6.55 2.77
C SER A 67 -19.74 7.68 2.65
N THR A 68 -18.78 7.56 1.74
CA THR A 68 -17.64 8.49 1.65
C THR A 68 -17.36 8.90 0.21
N ILE A 69 -16.87 10.11 0.03
CA ILE A 69 -16.36 10.60 -1.26
C ILE A 69 -14.88 11.01 -1.09
N LYS A 70 -14.04 10.50 -1.98
CA LYS A 70 -12.65 10.93 -2.15
C LYS A 70 -12.53 11.82 -3.38
N THR A 71 -11.79 12.92 -3.28
CA THR A 71 -11.43 13.78 -4.40
C THR A 71 -9.95 14.05 -4.37
N LYS A 72 -9.26 13.88 -5.51
CA LYS A 72 -7.85 14.23 -5.68
C LYS A 72 -7.68 15.25 -6.79
N LEU A 73 -6.88 16.28 -6.52
CA LEU A 73 -6.45 17.28 -7.48
C LEU A 73 -4.93 17.30 -7.53
N GLY A 74 -4.37 16.92 -8.66
CA GLY A 74 -2.94 16.88 -8.90
C GLY A 74 -2.48 17.89 -9.93
N TYR A 75 -1.26 18.37 -9.79
CA TYR A 75 -0.57 19.18 -10.77
C TYR A 75 0.88 18.74 -10.91
N ARG A 76 1.29 18.45 -12.13
CA ARG A 76 2.67 18.10 -12.50
C ARG A 76 3.24 19.18 -13.40
N THR A 77 4.41 19.71 -13.07
CA THR A 77 5.09 20.67 -13.95
C THR A 77 5.66 19.98 -15.19
N GLY A 78 5.86 20.70 -16.27
CA GLY A 78 6.78 20.32 -17.32
C GLY A 78 8.21 20.13 -16.76
N ARG A 79 9.13 19.70 -17.62
CA ARG A 79 10.52 19.38 -17.24
C ARG A 79 11.49 20.52 -17.57
N VAL A 80 12.33 20.88 -16.60
CA VAL A 80 13.45 21.83 -16.81
C VAL A 80 14.76 21.16 -16.38
N SER A 81 15.71 21.04 -17.29
CA SER A 81 17.04 20.45 -17.02
C SER A 81 16.98 19.08 -16.32
N GLY A 82 15.98 18.30 -16.64
CA GLY A 82 15.75 16.98 -16.03
C GLY A 82 14.86 17.02 -14.75
N PHE A 83 14.57 18.17 -14.19
CA PHE A 83 13.72 18.31 -13.00
C PHE A 83 12.26 18.55 -13.36
N SER A 84 11.35 17.98 -12.56
CA SER A 84 9.93 18.31 -12.53
C SER A 84 9.40 18.25 -11.10
N GLY A 85 8.29 18.94 -10.82
CA GLY A 85 7.58 18.89 -9.55
C GLY A 85 6.21 18.25 -9.68
N PHE A 86 5.72 17.66 -8.61
CA PHE A 86 4.34 17.17 -8.49
C PHE A 86 3.76 17.57 -7.15
N LEU A 87 2.51 18.04 -7.18
CA LEU A 87 1.71 18.35 -6.00
C LEU A 87 0.33 17.75 -6.18
N GLU A 88 -0.16 17.01 -5.20
CA GLU A 88 -1.51 16.45 -5.17
C GLU A 88 -2.15 16.68 -3.80
N ALA A 89 -3.32 17.29 -3.81
CA ALA A 89 -4.19 17.38 -2.64
C ALA A 89 -5.26 16.29 -2.72
N GLU A 90 -5.56 15.68 -1.58
CA GLU A 90 -6.63 14.69 -1.40
C GLU A 90 -7.61 15.19 -0.34
N ASN A 91 -8.91 14.98 -0.59
CA ASN A 91 -9.96 15.18 0.39
C ASN A 91 -10.83 13.93 0.46
N VAL A 92 -11.07 13.44 1.66
CA VAL A 92 -12.07 12.43 1.97
C VAL A 92 -13.14 13.05 2.86
N THR A 93 -14.40 12.86 2.51
CA THR A 93 -15.53 13.40 3.26
C THR A 93 -16.62 12.35 3.39
N ALA A 94 -17.16 12.20 4.60
CA ALA A 94 -18.34 11.39 4.83
C ALA A 94 -19.57 12.07 4.22
N VAL A 95 -20.45 11.28 3.60
CA VAL A 95 -21.70 11.75 2.97
C VAL A 95 -22.87 11.29 3.85
N GLY A 96 -23.47 12.23 4.56
CA GLY A 96 -24.54 11.95 5.52
C GLY A 96 -23.99 11.63 6.92
N SER A 97 -24.63 10.71 7.63
CA SER A 97 -24.24 10.35 8.99
C SER A 97 -23.04 9.38 9.00
N GLU A 98 -22.12 9.59 9.93
CA GLU A 98 -21.01 8.67 10.17
C GLU A 98 -21.49 7.50 11.07
N ASN A 99 -22.06 6.48 10.46
CA ASN A 99 -22.48 5.25 11.16
C ASN A 99 -21.37 4.18 11.01
N PHE A 100 -20.14 4.53 11.34
CA PHE A 100 -18.96 3.65 11.35
C PHE A 100 -17.91 4.23 12.29
N ALA A 101 -17.11 3.37 12.91
CA ALA A 101 -15.98 3.82 13.72
C ALA A 101 -14.77 4.13 12.84
N SER A 102 -14.09 5.24 13.11
CA SER A 102 -12.76 5.54 12.57
C SER A 102 -11.86 6.07 13.67
N PRO A 103 -10.52 6.05 13.49
CA PRO A 103 -9.61 6.54 14.54
C PRO A 103 -9.82 8.01 14.92
N THR A 104 -10.54 8.80 14.13
CA THR A 104 -10.67 10.25 14.31
C THR A 104 -12.11 10.73 14.62
N ASN A 105 -13.16 9.88 14.48
CA ASN A 105 -14.55 10.35 14.61
C ASN A 105 -15.21 10.06 15.97
N ASN A 106 -14.55 9.34 16.89
CA ASN A 106 -15.06 8.96 18.20
C ASN A 106 -16.41 8.22 18.18
N VAL A 107 -16.79 7.62 17.06
CA VAL A 107 -18.00 6.79 16.97
C VAL A 107 -17.73 5.43 17.61
N ALA A 108 -18.61 5.02 18.53
CA ALA A 108 -18.54 3.74 19.23
C ALA A 108 -19.67 2.81 18.79
N ASN A 109 -19.54 1.52 19.13
CA ASN A 109 -20.56 0.49 18.89
C ASN A 109 -20.87 0.23 17.39
N HIS A 110 -19.98 0.60 16.51
CA HIS A 110 -19.97 0.25 15.08
C HIS A 110 -18.62 -0.36 14.70
N PRO A 111 -18.57 -1.26 13.71
CA PRO A 111 -17.32 -1.75 13.15
C PRO A 111 -16.45 -0.62 12.57
N GLY A 112 -15.14 -0.88 12.53
CA GLY A 112 -14.15 0.05 12.00
C GLY A 112 -14.18 0.13 10.47
N VAL A 113 -14.20 1.37 9.93
CA VAL A 113 -13.90 1.66 8.53
C VAL A 113 -12.79 2.70 8.49
N ALA A 114 -11.65 2.33 7.94
CA ALA A 114 -10.45 3.15 7.94
C ALA A 114 -10.45 4.23 6.83
N ASP A 115 -11.55 5.00 6.76
CA ASP A 115 -11.74 6.10 5.81
C ASP A 115 -12.16 7.38 6.57
N PRO A 116 -11.27 7.98 7.38
CA PRO A 116 -11.58 9.20 8.13
C PRO A 116 -11.84 10.38 7.18
N THR A 117 -12.68 11.32 7.63
CA THR A 117 -12.84 12.61 6.94
C THR A 117 -11.58 13.44 7.14
N GLU A 118 -10.92 13.79 6.03
CA GLU A 118 -9.66 14.56 6.05
C GLU A 118 -9.42 15.31 4.74
N THR A 119 -8.56 16.33 4.82
CA THR A 119 -7.99 17.03 3.66
C THR A 119 -6.49 17.17 3.88
N GLU A 120 -5.71 16.60 2.97
CA GLU A 120 -4.25 16.56 3.12
C GLU A 120 -3.51 16.79 1.79
N ILE A 121 -2.21 17.06 1.89
CA ILE A 121 -1.30 16.94 0.76
C ILE A 121 -0.90 15.48 0.64
N ASN A 122 -1.50 14.78 -0.31
CA ASN A 122 -1.24 13.37 -0.55
C ASN A 122 0.14 13.13 -1.16
N GLN A 123 0.56 13.97 -2.13
CA GLN A 123 1.88 13.89 -2.71
C GLN A 123 2.49 15.29 -2.91
N ALA A 124 3.78 15.45 -2.61
CA ALA A 124 4.56 16.65 -2.86
C ALA A 124 6.03 16.27 -3.04
N TYR A 125 6.52 16.17 -4.27
CA TYR A 125 7.88 15.74 -4.53
C TYR A 125 8.53 16.46 -5.72
N ILE A 126 9.85 16.48 -5.71
CA ILE A 126 10.69 16.83 -6.86
C ILE A 126 11.20 15.52 -7.48
N ARG A 127 11.18 15.45 -8.80
CA ARG A 127 11.68 14.34 -9.61
C ARG A 127 12.81 14.80 -10.51
N TYR A 128 13.88 14.02 -10.59
CA TYR A 128 15.01 14.25 -11.48
C TYR A 128 15.22 13.05 -12.42
N GLN A 129 15.22 13.33 -13.70
CA GLN A 129 15.42 12.38 -14.79
C GLN A 129 16.48 12.87 -15.79
N GLY A 130 17.50 13.57 -15.30
CA GLY A 130 18.61 14.06 -16.12
C GLY A 130 19.74 13.04 -16.35
N LEU A 131 19.72 11.89 -15.65
CA LEU A 131 20.64 10.78 -15.84
C LEU A 131 19.98 9.70 -16.70
N ALA A 132 20.77 9.06 -17.57
CA ALA A 132 20.27 7.98 -18.41
C ALA A 132 19.71 6.84 -17.53
N ASP A 133 18.54 6.33 -17.92
CA ASP A 133 17.85 5.19 -17.30
C ASP A 133 17.66 5.31 -15.77
N THR A 134 17.69 6.55 -15.24
CA THR A 134 17.63 6.80 -13.80
C THR A 134 16.51 7.79 -13.47
N ASP A 135 15.68 7.42 -12.50
CA ASP A 135 14.60 8.21 -11.95
C ASP A 135 14.83 8.43 -10.45
N ILE A 136 14.98 9.69 -10.04
CA ILE A 136 15.18 10.06 -8.65
C ILE A 136 14.00 10.90 -8.20
N LYS A 137 13.43 10.58 -7.02
CA LYS A 137 12.38 11.38 -6.39
C LYS A 137 12.75 11.69 -4.95
N TYR A 138 12.37 12.89 -4.50
CA TYR A 138 12.48 13.29 -3.11
C TYR A 138 11.25 14.06 -2.66
N GLY A 139 10.66 13.64 -1.55
CA GLY A 139 9.48 14.21 -0.93
C GLY A 139 8.38 13.20 -0.71
N ARG A 140 7.15 13.66 -0.40
CA ARG A 140 5.96 12.83 -0.17
C ARG A 140 5.50 12.21 -1.48
N GLN A 141 5.50 10.90 -1.54
CA GLN A 141 5.26 10.16 -2.77
C GLN A 141 4.55 8.84 -2.52
N LEU A 142 3.78 8.40 -3.52
CA LEU A 142 3.31 7.01 -3.61
C LEU A 142 4.37 6.16 -4.29
N PHE A 143 4.68 5.02 -3.74
CA PHE A 143 5.38 3.95 -4.46
C PHE A 143 4.99 2.58 -3.92
N THR A 144 5.23 1.57 -4.74
CA THR A 144 4.95 0.17 -4.43
C THR A 144 6.08 -0.68 -4.96
N LEU A 145 6.34 -1.79 -4.29
CA LEU A 145 7.32 -2.78 -4.74
C LEU A 145 6.63 -4.13 -4.94
N ASP A 146 6.99 -4.80 -6.01
CA ASP A 146 6.51 -6.13 -6.39
C ASP A 146 4.97 -6.26 -6.36
N ASN A 147 4.43 -7.13 -5.52
CA ASN A 147 2.99 -7.36 -5.36
C ASN A 147 2.38 -6.58 -4.19
N HIS A 148 3.06 -5.56 -3.67
CA HIS A 148 2.66 -4.76 -2.50
C HIS A 148 2.64 -5.53 -1.17
N ARG A 149 3.25 -6.73 -1.10
CA ARG A 149 3.28 -7.56 0.11
C ARG A 149 4.11 -6.94 1.23
N PHE A 150 5.17 -6.20 0.87
CA PHE A 150 6.05 -5.53 1.83
C PHE A 150 5.88 -4.01 1.81
N ILE A 151 5.88 -3.41 0.62
CA ILE A 151 5.77 -1.96 0.43
C ILE A 151 4.62 -1.67 -0.53
N GLY A 152 3.60 -0.97 -0.04
CA GLY A 152 2.43 -0.61 -0.83
C GLY A 152 1.75 0.67 -0.35
N HIS A 153 0.97 1.30 -1.20
CA HIS A 153 0.31 2.59 -0.92
C HIS A 153 -1.15 2.48 -0.46
N VAL A 154 -1.68 1.26 -0.33
CA VAL A 154 -3.06 1.00 0.13
C VAL A 154 -4.16 1.76 -0.63
N GLY A 155 -4.01 1.96 -1.94
CA GLY A 155 -4.95 2.73 -2.79
C GLY A 155 -6.38 2.20 -2.87
N TRP A 156 -6.65 1.05 -2.22
CA TRP A 156 -8.00 0.53 -1.99
C TRP A 156 -8.81 1.44 -1.08
N ARG A 157 -8.24 1.93 0.04
CA ARG A 157 -8.92 2.83 0.98
C ARG A 157 -9.15 4.20 0.36
N GLN A 158 -9.99 5.02 1.00
CA GLN A 158 -10.24 6.38 0.53
C GLN A 158 -9.00 7.25 0.71
N ASN A 159 -8.36 7.27 1.89
CA ASN A 159 -7.01 7.82 2.02
C ASN A 159 -5.97 6.80 1.57
N GLU A 160 -4.80 7.27 1.18
CA GLU A 160 -3.68 6.44 0.71
C GLU A 160 -2.53 6.49 1.73
N GLN A 161 -1.71 5.44 1.76
CA GLN A 161 -0.45 5.48 2.48
C GLN A 161 0.60 6.14 1.59
N THR A 162 1.26 7.18 2.08
CA THR A 162 2.34 7.88 1.38
C THR A 162 3.64 7.85 2.18
N PHE A 163 4.74 8.04 1.48
CA PHE A 163 6.09 7.95 2.04
C PHE A 163 6.83 9.26 1.81
N ASP A 164 7.30 9.88 2.88
CA ASP A 164 8.26 10.99 2.80
C ASP A 164 9.64 10.35 2.65
N ALA A 165 10.18 10.34 1.42
CA ALA A 165 11.30 9.49 1.08
C ALA A 165 12.19 10.11 -0.03
N ALA A 166 13.44 9.63 -0.07
CA ALA A 166 14.29 9.70 -1.26
C ALA A 166 14.28 8.32 -1.94
N THR A 167 13.96 8.27 -3.23
CA THR A 167 13.96 7.03 -4.00
C THR A 167 14.77 7.17 -5.28
N VAL A 168 15.44 6.10 -5.68
CA VAL A 168 16.18 5.99 -6.94
C VAL A 168 15.77 4.69 -7.63
N VAL A 169 15.37 4.80 -8.89
CA VAL A 169 15.12 3.65 -9.76
C VAL A 169 16.10 3.74 -10.94
N ASN A 170 16.91 2.70 -11.15
CA ASN A 170 17.87 2.62 -12.23
C ASN A 170 17.62 1.38 -13.10
N LYS A 171 17.66 1.58 -14.43
CA LYS A 171 17.47 0.54 -15.46
C LYS A 171 18.63 0.48 -16.47
N SER A 172 19.81 0.97 -16.11
CA SER A 172 20.98 0.99 -16.99
C SER A 172 21.61 -0.38 -17.23
N LEU A 173 21.35 -1.34 -16.36
CA LEU A 173 21.76 -2.73 -16.55
C LEU A 173 20.71 -3.49 -17.39
N ALA A 174 21.16 -4.30 -18.32
CA ALA A 174 20.29 -5.07 -19.19
C ALA A 174 19.33 -5.94 -18.37
N ASP A 175 18.05 -5.90 -18.72
CA ASP A 175 16.97 -6.67 -18.10
C ASP A 175 16.88 -6.51 -16.56
N THR A 176 17.48 -5.44 -16.01
CA THR A 176 17.57 -5.26 -14.54
C THR A 176 16.97 -3.93 -14.13
N THR A 177 16.11 -3.96 -13.11
CA THR A 177 15.63 -2.77 -12.42
C THR A 177 16.17 -2.79 -11.00
N LEU A 178 16.93 -1.76 -10.65
CA LEU A 178 17.40 -1.53 -9.28
C LEU A 178 16.57 -0.41 -8.66
N THR A 179 16.03 -0.64 -7.48
CA THR A 179 15.34 0.38 -6.68
C THR A 179 16.00 0.47 -5.32
N ALA A 180 16.36 1.68 -4.92
CA ALA A 180 16.83 1.98 -3.57
C ALA A 180 16.04 3.17 -3.01
N GLY A 181 15.80 3.19 -1.71
CA GLY A 181 15.10 4.28 -1.06
C GLY A 181 15.49 4.43 0.39
N TYR A 182 15.35 5.65 0.89
CA TYR A 182 15.39 5.98 2.29
C TYR A 182 14.07 6.65 2.67
N ILE A 183 13.33 6.02 3.61
CA ILE A 183 12.04 6.49 4.11
C ILE A 183 12.30 7.17 5.45
N HIS A 184 11.93 8.43 5.59
CA HIS A 184 12.05 9.16 6.85
C HIS A 184 10.69 9.42 7.53
N ASN A 185 9.58 9.18 6.83
CA ASN A 185 8.23 9.21 7.41
C ASN A 185 7.24 8.41 6.56
N VAL A 186 6.24 7.82 7.21
CA VAL A 186 5.09 7.18 6.55
C VAL A 186 3.81 7.83 7.04
N ASN A 187 3.06 8.42 6.11
CA ASN A 187 1.74 8.98 6.38
C ASN A 187 0.72 7.86 6.10
N ARG A 188 0.04 7.43 7.16
CA ARG A 188 -0.89 6.30 7.12
C ARG A 188 -2.28 6.76 6.68
N LEU A 189 -3.02 5.84 6.10
CA LEU A 189 -4.38 6.04 5.60
C LEU A 189 -5.42 6.48 6.65
N VAL A 190 -5.08 6.46 7.94
CA VAL A 190 -6.00 6.76 9.04
C VAL A 190 -5.88 8.21 9.55
N SER A 191 -5.20 9.10 8.83
CA SER A 191 -4.99 10.52 9.16
C SER A 191 -3.92 10.80 10.21
N GLU A 192 -3.15 11.86 10.01
CA GLU A 192 -2.19 12.38 11.00
C GLU A 192 -2.91 12.76 12.33
N ALA A 193 -4.19 13.09 12.28
CA ALA A 193 -5.00 13.38 13.47
C ALA A 193 -5.17 12.16 14.40
N ALA A 194 -4.93 10.95 13.91
CA ALA A 194 -4.89 9.73 14.72
C ALA A 194 -3.57 9.56 15.52
N GLY A 195 -2.68 10.54 15.48
CA GLY A 195 -1.40 10.52 16.17
C GLY A 195 -0.50 9.40 15.68
N VAL A 196 0.08 8.64 16.61
CA VAL A 196 1.01 7.53 16.27
C VAL A 196 0.41 6.49 15.31
N ALA A 197 -0.91 6.32 15.26
CA ALA A 197 -1.54 5.41 14.29
C ALA A 197 -1.52 5.96 12.86
N GLY A 198 -1.45 7.28 12.69
CA GLY A 198 -1.54 7.97 11.41
C GLY A 198 -0.22 8.47 10.83
N ASP A 199 0.81 8.63 11.65
CA ASP A 199 2.09 9.24 11.27
C ASP A 199 3.25 8.51 11.94
N HIS A 200 4.15 7.93 11.15
CA HIS A 200 5.30 7.14 11.63
C HIS A 200 6.61 7.78 11.16
N GLY A 201 7.33 8.47 12.07
CA GLY A 201 8.72 8.82 11.85
C GLY A 201 9.57 7.55 11.69
N MET A 202 10.47 7.54 10.70
CA MET A 202 11.28 6.36 10.36
C MET A 202 12.70 6.74 9.94
N GLN A 203 13.62 5.79 10.08
CA GLN A 203 14.97 5.85 9.54
C GLN A 203 15.27 4.58 8.72
N SER A 204 14.47 4.36 7.69
CA SER A 204 14.35 3.05 7.03
C SER A 204 15.01 3.03 5.66
N GLY A 205 15.75 1.96 5.39
CA GLY A 205 16.39 1.68 4.11
C GLY A 205 15.67 0.59 3.35
N ILE A 206 15.43 0.81 2.06
CA ILE A 206 14.86 -0.20 1.17
C ILE A 206 15.78 -0.43 -0.03
N PHE A 207 15.90 -1.69 -0.43
CA PHE A 207 16.59 -2.11 -1.63
C PHE A 207 15.82 -3.24 -2.32
N ASN A 208 15.66 -3.14 -3.65
CA ASN A 208 14.99 -4.13 -4.47
C ASN A 208 15.71 -4.21 -5.82
N ALA A 209 16.07 -5.42 -6.23
CA ALA A 209 16.75 -5.71 -7.47
C ALA A 209 15.98 -6.78 -8.24
N ARG A 210 15.36 -6.39 -9.35
CA ARG A 210 14.58 -7.26 -10.22
C ARG A 210 15.34 -7.53 -11.51
N TYR A 211 15.48 -8.81 -11.86
CA TYR A 211 16.05 -9.28 -13.12
C TYR A 211 15.00 -10.00 -13.97
N ASP A 212 14.76 -9.47 -15.16
CA ASP A 212 13.75 -9.94 -16.12
C ASP A 212 14.35 -10.76 -17.28
N GLY A 213 15.67 -11.01 -17.29
CA GLY A 213 16.38 -11.71 -18.39
C GLY A 213 16.25 -13.23 -18.40
N LEU A 214 15.53 -13.84 -17.46
CA LEU A 214 15.29 -15.28 -17.43
C LEU A 214 14.11 -15.64 -18.34
N SER A 215 14.29 -16.63 -19.22
CA SER A 215 13.21 -17.11 -20.09
C SER A 215 12.02 -17.69 -19.32
N ALA A 216 12.25 -18.14 -18.09
CA ALA A 216 11.23 -18.73 -17.22
C ALA A 216 10.48 -17.69 -16.36
N GLY A 217 10.95 -16.45 -16.25
CA GLY A 217 10.31 -15.45 -15.42
C GLY A 217 11.27 -14.40 -14.89
N SER A 218 10.85 -13.70 -13.88
CA SER A 218 11.58 -12.62 -13.22
C SER A 218 12.04 -13.04 -11.83
N LEU A 219 13.28 -12.75 -11.49
CA LEU A 219 13.84 -12.94 -10.14
C LEU A 219 14.01 -11.58 -9.47
N THR A 220 13.48 -11.44 -8.27
CA THR A 220 13.66 -10.25 -7.44
C THR A 220 14.39 -10.64 -6.15
N ALA A 221 15.43 -9.89 -5.80
CA ALA A 221 16.07 -9.92 -4.49
C ALA A 221 15.80 -8.60 -3.76
N TYR A 222 15.49 -8.64 -2.47
CA TYR A 222 15.19 -7.45 -1.71
C TYR A 222 15.73 -7.48 -0.29
N SER A 223 15.92 -6.27 0.26
CA SER A 223 16.24 -6.02 1.66
C SER A 223 15.47 -4.79 2.13
N TYR A 224 14.73 -4.93 3.22
CA TYR A 224 13.95 -3.87 3.84
C TYR A 224 14.36 -3.76 5.31
N LEU A 225 14.99 -2.65 5.66
CA LEU A 225 15.47 -2.31 7.01
C LEU A 225 14.55 -1.23 7.56
N LEU A 226 13.53 -1.64 8.31
CA LEU A 226 12.51 -0.74 8.84
C LEU A 226 12.86 -0.38 10.28
N ASP A 227 13.13 0.91 10.50
CA ASP A 227 13.44 1.49 11.80
C ASP A 227 12.39 2.56 12.10
N TYR A 228 11.58 2.35 13.13
CA TYR A 228 10.48 3.21 13.55
C TYR A 228 10.91 4.05 14.75
N ASP A 229 10.78 5.38 14.67
CA ASP A 229 11.17 6.31 15.74
C ASP A 229 10.26 6.27 16.98
N SER A 230 9.02 5.78 16.86
CA SER A 230 8.01 5.81 17.93
C SER A 230 7.21 4.51 18.08
N LEU A 231 7.53 3.51 17.30
CA LEU A 231 6.95 2.17 17.33
C LEU A 231 8.07 1.12 17.26
N ASP A 232 9.05 1.21 18.14
CA ASP A 232 10.30 0.43 18.14
C ASP A 232 10.04 -1.07 17.96
N ALA A 233 8.97 -1.60 18.56
CA ALA A 233 8.55 -3.00 18.40
C ALA A 233 8.13 -3.41 16.98
N LYS A 234 7.98 -2.45 16.05
CA LYS A 234 7.71 -2.70 14.62
C LYS A 234 8.97 -2.62 13.75
N SER A 235 10.12 -2.31 14.37
CA SER A 235 11.39 -2.22 13.65
C SER A 235 11.89 -3.62 13.30
N THR A 236 12.07 -3.88 11.99
CA THR A 236 12.41 -5.20 11.45
C THR A 236 13.43 -5.10 10.33
N SER A 237 14.25 -6.13 10.19
CA SER A 237 15.06 -6.36 8.99
C SER A 237 14.53 -7.57 8.22
N SER A 238 14.22 -7.38 6.95
CA SER A 238 13.71 -8.44 6.07
C SER A 238 14.58 -8.59 4.85
N TYR A 239 14.92 -9.84 4.48
CA TYR A 239 15.67 -10.18 3.29
C TYR A 239 14.96 -11.30 2.54
N GLY A 240 14.76 -11.15 1.24
CA GLY A 240 14.02 -12.15 0.49
C GLY A 240 14.37 -12.26 -0.97
N LEU A 241 13.87 -13.36 -1.53
CA LEU A 241 13.93 -13.69 -2.95
C LEU A 241 12.53 -14.05 -3.45
N ARG A 242 12.14 -13.46 -4.57
CA ARG A 242 10.87 -13.73 -5.24
C ARG A 242 11.12 -14.13 -6.69
N PHE A 243 10.53 -15.23 -7.12
CA PHE A 243 10.52 -15.66 -8.53
C PHE A 243 9.09 -15.73 -9.03
N THR A 244 8.79 -15.03 -10.11
CA THR A 244 7.46 -15.04 -10.73
C THR A 244 7.58 -15.32 -12.21
N GLY A 245 6.71 -16.16 -12.73
CA GLY A 245 6.75 -16.47 -14.14
C GLY A 245 5.47 -17.06 -14.68
N GLY A 246 5.56 -17.43 -15.94
CA GLY A 246 4.51 -18.15 -16.62
C GLY A 246 4.97 -18.60 -17.99
N THR A 247 4.51 -19.76 -18.43
CA THR A 247 4.85 -20.35 -19.70
C THR A 247 3.61 -20.73 -20.49
N GLY A 248 3.60 -20.49 -21.80
CA GLY A 248 2.57 -20.97 -22.71
C GLY A 248 2.67 -22.50 -22.86
N LEU A 249 1.59 -23.20 -22.55
CA LEU A 249 1.47 -24.65 -22.76
C LEU A 249 0.78 -24.96 -24.09
N SER A 250 -0.08 -24.04 -24.56
CA SER A 250 -0.72 -24.05 -25.87
C SER A 250 -1.18 -22.61 -26.22
N ASP A 251 -1.81 -22.44 -27.40
CA ASP A 251 -2.34 -21.13 -27.84
C ASP A 251 -3.36 -20.51 -26.86
N THR A 252 -4.02 -21.33 -26.05
CA THR A 252 -5.09 -20.91 -25.14
C THR A 252 -4.77 -21.14 -23.66
N VAL A 253 -3.67 -21.83 -23.34
CA VAL A 253 -3.31 -22.21 -21.98
C VAL A 253 -1.93 -21.65 -21.61
N LYS A 254 -1.88 -20.87 -20.53
CA LYS A 254 -0.65 -20.39 -19.91
C LYS A 254 -0.58 -20.86 -18.47
N ALA A 255 0.51 -21.55 -18.09
CA ALA A 255 0.81 -21.84 -16.69
C ALA A 255 1.39 -20.59 -16.03
N LEU A 256 1.08 -20.38 -14.75
CA LEU A 256 1.54 -19.27 -13.90
C LEU A 256 2.15 -19.83 -12.63
N TYR A 257 3.17 -19.19 -12.11
CA TYR A 257 3.79 -19.59 -10.85
C TYR A 257 4.44 -18.41 -10.13
N THR A 258 4.44 -18.46 -8.80
CA THR A 258 5.15 -17.55 -7.92
C THR A 258 5.78 -18.36 -6.79
N LEU A 259 7.06 -18.12 -6.52
CA LEU A 259 7.77 -18.66 -5.37
C LEU A 259 8.43 -17.49 -4.67
N GLU A 260 8.26 -17.38 -3.36
CA GLU A 260 8.90 -16.34 -2.55
C GLU A 260 9.34 -16.92 -1.22
N TYR A 261 10.48 -16.47 -0.74
CA TYR A 261 10.99 -16.76 0.58
C TYR A 261 11.68 -15.53 1.15
N ALA A 262 11.43 -15.25 2.42
CA ALA A 262 12.12 -14.21 3.15
C ALA A 262 12.39 -14.63 4.61
N GLN A 263 13.41 -14.02 5.17
CA GLN A 263 13.70 -14.06 6.62
C GLN A 263 13.51 -12.66 7.18
N GLN A 264 13.01 -12.59 8.41
CA GLN A 264 12.85 -11.35 9.16
C GLN A 264 13.34 -11.55 10.58
N SER A 265 14.07 -10.55 11.08
CA SER A 265 14.47 -10.47 12.48
C SER A 265 14.22 -9.05 13.02
N ASP A 266 14.34 -8.91 14.33
CA ASP A 266 14.36 -7.61 14.98
C ASP A 266 15.46 -6.70 14.41
N TYR A 267 15.22 -5.40 14.46
CA TYR A 267 16.15 -4.40 13.95
C TYR A 267 16.13 -3.14 14.79
N ALA A 268 17.27 -2.41 14.80
CA ALA A 268 17.45 -1.15 15.50
C ALA A 268 17.10 -1.25 17.00
N ASP A 269 16.19 -0.42 17.49
CA ASP A 269 15.80 -0.34 18.90
C ASP A 269 14.60 -1.25 19.26
N ASN A 270 14.31 -2.30 18.45
CA ASN A 270 13.24 -3.25 18.76
C ASN A 270 13.52 -3.92 20.13
N PRO A 271 12.57 -3.86 21.08
CA PRO A 271 12.76 -4.41 22.43
C PRO A 271 12.72 -5.94 22.49
N SER A 272 12.23 -6.60 21.46
CA SER A 272 12.17 -8.06 21.34
C SER A 272 13.33 -8.59 20.48
N SER A 273 13.70 -9.84 20.63
CA SER A 273 14.62 -10.52 19.72
C SER A 273 13.90 -11.74 19.16
N PHE A 274 13.83 -11.85 17.84
CA PHE A 274 13.13 -12.92 17.13
C PHE A 274 13.71 -13.14 15.74
N ASP A 275 13.50 -14.36 15.23
CA ASP A 275 13.78 -14.73 13.85
C ASP A 275 12.57 -15.47 13.27
N THR A 276 12.02 -14.97 12.16
CA THR A 276 10.85 -15.55 11.50
C THR A 276 11.06 -15.70 10.02
N ASP A 277 10.34 -16.66 9.44
CA ASP A 277 10.38 -16.96 8.01
C ASP A 277 9.05 -16.60 7.33
N TYR A 278 9.13 -16.26 6.07
CA TYR A 278 8.00 -16.07 5.18
C TYR A 278 8.19 -16.91 3.93
N TYR A 279 7.15 -17.58 3.47
CA TYR A 279 7.14 -18.13 2.13
C TYR A 279 5.79 -18.01 1.44
N LEU A 280 5.83 -17.95 0.11
CA LEU A 280 4.68 -18.07 -0.77
C LEU A 280 4.98 -19.07 -1.88
N VAL A 281 4.09 -20.03 -2.06
CA VAL A 281 4.05 -20.92 -3.22
C VAL A 281 2.70 -20.76 -3.90
N GLU A 282 2.68 -20.19 -5.09
CA GLU A 282 1.44 -20.02 -5.87
C GLU A 282 1.62 -20.67 -7.24
N GLY A 283 0.64 -21.47 -7.64
CA GLY A 283 0.51 -22.05 -8.97
C GLY A 283 -0.81 -21.68 -9.61
N GLY A 284 -0.84 -21.59 -10.94
CA GLY A 284 -2.09 -21.28 -11.63
C GLY A 284 -2.07 -21.57 -13.12
N ALA A 285 -3.21 -21.41 -13.74
CA ALA A 285 -3.36 -21.50 -15.18
C ALA A 285 -4.34 -20.44 -15.69
N SER A 286 -4.00 -19.81 -16.80
CA SER A 286 -4.93 -18.99 -17.57
C SER A 286 -5.38 -19.79 -18.81
N VAL A 287 -6.69 -19.98 -18.93
CA VAL A 287 -7.32 -20.75 -20.01
C VAL A 287 -8.36 -19.87 -20.68
N SER A 288 -8.13 -19.50 -21.93
CA SER A 288 -9.06 -18.67 -22.72
C SER A 288 -9.50 -17.38 -22.00
N GLY A 289 -8.58 -16.76 -21.24
CA GLY A 289 -8.84 -15.49 -20.50
C GLY A 289 -9.45 -15.68 -19.10
N VAL A 290 -9.74 -16.91 -18.67
CA VAL A 290 -10.07 -17.24 -17.29
C VAL A 290 -8.82 -17.74 -16.58
N THR A 291 -8.51 -17.17 -15.43
CA THR A 291 -7.33 -17.51 -14.61
C THR A 291 -7.75 -18.19 -13.34
N PHE A 292 -7.15 -19.32 -13.06
CA PHE A 292 -7.27 -20.08 -11.81
C PHE A 292 -5.94 -20.03 -11.09
N LYS A 293 -5.95 -19.85 -9.78
CA LYS A 293 -4.76 -19.89 -8.92
C LYS A 293 -5.04 -20.62 -7.63
N VAL A 294 -4.04 -21.30 -7.13
CA VAL A 294 -3.97 -21.84 -5.78
C VAL A 294 -2.66 -21.37 -5.18
N GLY A 295 -2.72 -20.86 -3.96
CA GLY A 295 -1.56 -20.39 -3.23
C GLY A 295 -1.55 -20.91 -1.80
N HIS A 296 -0.35 -20.99 -1.27
CA HIS A 296 -0.07 -21.30 0.12
C HIS A 296 0.99 -20.32 0.60
N GLU A 297 0.60 -19.44 1.52
CA GLU A 297 1.40 -18.37 2.09
C GLU A 297 1.56 -18.59 3.58
N MET A 298 2.77 -18.42 4.10
CA MET A 298 3.05 -18.48 5.54
C MET A 298 3.79 -17.21 5.96
N LEU A 299 3.26 -16.57 6.98
CA LEU A 299 3.96 -15.59 7.81
C LEU A 299 4.26 -16.28 9.14
N GLY A 300 5.50 -16.74 9.29
CA GLY A 300 5.91 -17.63 10.36
C GLY A 300 5.91 -16.99 11.74
N SER A 301 6.02 -17.81 12.74
CA SER A 301 6.09 -17.45 14.16
C SER A 301 7.41 -17.87 14.77
N ASP A 302 7.92 -17.08 15.71
CA ASP A 302 8.98 -17.45 16.63
C ASP A 302 8.36 -18.02 17.92
N ASP A 303 8.01 -19.30 17.89
CA ASP A 303 7.42 -20.07 19.00
C ASP A 303 6.22 -19.38 19.69
N GLY A 304 5.39 -18.63 18.97
CA GLY A 304 4.21 -17.93 19.49
C GLY A 304 4.51 -16.63 20.24
N THR A 305 5.73 -16.09 20.14
CA THR A 305 6.15 -14.86 20.85
C THR A 305 6.26 -13.64 19.94
N ALA A 306 6.53 -13.87 18.66
CA ALA A 306 6.58 -12.87 17.60
C ALA A 306 6.24 -13.52 16.27
N SER A 307 5.89 -12.73 15.28
CA SER A 307 5.54 -13.22 13.94
C SER A 307 6.15 -12.37 12.85
N PHE A 308 6.24 -12.94 11.65
CA PHE A 308 6.63 -12.21 10.45
C PHE A 308 5.61 -11.12 10.13
N GLU A 309 6.02 -9.86 10.11
CA GLU A 309 5.15 -8.71 9.88
C GLU A 309 5.48 -7.94 8.60
N THR A 310 4.46 -7.38 7.99
CA THR A 310 4.60 -6.53 6.79
C THR A 310 3.87 -5.19 6.98
N PRO A 311 4.33 -4.33 7.92
CA PRO A 311 3.57 -3.17 8.37
C PRO A 311 3.34 -2.09 7.30
N LEU A 312 4.13 -2.07 6.21
CA LEU A 312 4.01 -1.12 5.10
C LEU A 312 3.31 -1.71 3.88
N ALA A 313 2.73 -2.90 3.98
CA ALA A 313 2.04 -3.59 2.89
C ALA A 313 0.70 -2.93 2.51
N THR A 314 0.19 -3.28 1.32
CA THR A 314 -1.24 -3.13 0.98
C THR A 314 -2.01 -4.33 1.55
N LEU A 315 -2.14 -4.38 2.86
CA LEU A 315 -2.62 -5.54 3.61
C LEU A 315 -3.98 -6.07 3.15
N HIS A 316 -4.93 -5.18 2.85
CA HIS A 316 -6.26 -5.55 2.33
C HIS A 316 -6.23 -6.42 1.06
N ALA A 317 -5.15 -6.40 0.29
CA ALA A 317 -5.03 -7.18 -0.93
C ALA A 317 -4.54 -8.62 -0.69
N MET A 318 -4.16 -8.95 0.54
CA MET A 318 -3.47 -10.18 0.88
C MET A 318 -4.42 -11.17 1.60
N ASN A 319 -4.31 -11.33 2.88
CA ASN A 319 -4.96 -12.38 3.68
C ASN A 319 -6.42 -12.05 4.00
N GLY A 320 -7.27 -12.05 2.99
CA GLY A 320 -8.70 -11.78 3.09
C GLY A 320 -9.10 -10.30 3.03
N TRP A 321 -10.30 -10.03 2.52
CA TRP A 321 -10.83 -8.68 2.33
C TRP A 321 -11.64 -8.14 3.51
N THR A 322 -11.94 -8.99 4.50
CA THR A 322 -12.57 -8.53 5.74
C THR A 322 -11.58 -7.86 6.68
N ASP A 323 -10.28 -7.83 6.33
CA ASP A 323 -9.21 -7.17 7.08
C ASP A 323 -8.96 -7.79 8.48
N LYS A 324 -9.21 -9.09 8.66
CA LYS A 324 -8.99 -9.77 9.95
C LYS A 324 -7.52 -9.99 10.25
N PHE A 325 -6.66 -9.99 9.22
CA PHE A 325 -5.23 -10.24 9.33
C PHE A 325 -4.38 -9.06 8.84
N LEU A 326 -4.77 -7.81 9.20
CA LEU A 326 -3.93 -6.62 8.97
C LEU A 326 -2.65 -6.60 9.81
N GLY A 327 -2.58 -7.37 10.88
CA GLY A 327 -1.37 -7.71 11.61
C GLY A 327 -1.32 -9.22 11.75
N THR A 328 -0.15 -9.79 11.57
CA THR A 328 0.06 -11.23 11.76
C THR A 328 -0.12 -11.58 13.25
N PRO A 329 -0.89 -12.62 13.60
CA PRO A 329 -0.95 -13.13 14.96
C PRO A 329 0.43 -13.61 15.44
N ASP A 330 0.72 -13.55 16.75
CA ASP A 330 2.00 -14.03 17.30
C ASP A 330 2.26 -15.50 16.98
N ASN A 331 1.21 -16.32 16.87
CA ASN A 331 1.27 -17.71 16.44
C ASN A 331 1.50 -17.90 14.92
N GLY A 332 1.77 -16.81 14.19
CA GLY A 332 1.90 -16.82 12.74
C GLY A 332 0.56 -16.91 12.01
N LEU A 333 0.63 -16.90 10.69
CA LEU A 333 -0.52 -17.01 9.79
C LEU A 333 -0.14 -17.89 8.59
N VAL A 334 -0.88 -18.96 8.40
CA VAL A 334 -0.88 -19.76 7.19
C VAL A 334 -2.17 -19.49 6.44
N ASP A 335 -2.06 -19.08 5.18
CA ASP A 335 -3.18 -18.77 4.29
C ASP A 335 -3.12 -19.68 3.06
N THR A 336 -4.04 -20.64 2.99
CA THR A 336 -4.22 -21.49 1.80
C THR A 336 -5.41 -20.98 1.02
N TYR A 337 -5.19 -20.49 -0.19
CA TYR A 337 -6.25 -19.89 -0.98
C TYR A 337 -6.39 -20.46 -2.39
N ALA A 338 -7.61 -20.33 -2.92
CA ALA A 338 -7.92 -20.62 -4.32
C ALA A 338 -8.71 -19.46 -4.93
N SER A 339 -8.38 -19.07 -6.16
CA SER A 339 -9.08 -18.01 -6.86
C SER A 339 -9.39 -18.34 -8.30
N ILE A 340 -10.46 -17.75 -8.80
CA ILE A 340 -10.84 -17.74 -10.21
C ILE A 340 -11.17 -16.30 -10.63
N GLY A 341 -10.63 -15.86 -11.75
CA GLY A 341 -10.88 -14.53 -12.28
C GLY A 341 -10.90 -14.51 -13.80
N GLY A 342 -11.62 -13.55 -14.35
CA GLY A 342 -11.75 -13.40 -15.80
C GLY A 342 -12.61 -12.22 -16.18
N LYS A 343 -13.01 -12.15 -17.45
CA LYS A 343 -13.94 -11.14 -17.97
C LYS A 343 -15.17 -11.79 -18.57
N ALA A 344 -16.35 -11.24 -18.23
CA ALA A 344 -17.60 -11.53 -18.90
C ALA A 344 -18.06 -10.24 -19.63
N GLY A 345 -17.84 -10.18 -20.94
CA GLY A 345 -17.91 -8.94 -21.69
C GLY A 345 -16.90 -7.91 -21.12
N ASP A 346 -17.35 -6.72 -20.75
CA ASP A 346 -16.50 -5.66 -20.19
C ASP A 346 -16.36 -5.77 -18.65
N VAL A 347 -17.07 -6.69 -18.01
CA VAL A 347 -17.02 -6.85 -16.56
C VAL A 347 -15.87 -7.77 -16.15
N LYS A 348 -14.91 -7.26 -15.35
CA LYS A 348 -13.92 -8.08 -14.66
C LYS A 348 -14.61 -8.73 -13.45
N LEU A 349 -14.50 -10.05 -13.34
CA LEU A 349 -15.04 -10.85 -12.25
C LEU A 349 -13.89 -11.58 -11.55
N MET A 350 -14.01 -11.76 -10.23
CA MET A 350 -13.12 -12.60 -9.43
C MET A 350 -13.89 -13.20 -8.26
N ALA A 351 -13.57 -14.43 -7.95
CA ALA A 351 -13.92 -15.07 -6.68
C ALA A 351 -12.64 -15.63 -6.06
N ILE A 352 -12.55 -15.57 -4.73
CA ILE A 352 -11.42 -16.10 -3.97
C ILE A 352 -11.94 -16.73 -2.69
N HIS A 353 -11.30 -17.80 -2.26
CA HIS A 353 -11.56 -18.46 -1.00
C HIS A 353 -10.25 -18.70 -0.28
N HIS A 354 -10.22 -18.41 1.02
CA HIS A 354 -9.10 -18.55 1.92
C HIS A 354 -9.45 -19.48 3.07
N GLU A 355 -8.51 -20.31 3.48
CA GLU A 355 -8.49 -21.07 4.74
C GLU A 355 -7.29 -20.56 5.54
N PHE A 356 -7.54 -20.19 6.80
CA PHE A 356 -6.54 -19.56 7.66
C PHE A 356 -6.25 -20.44 8.88
N GLU A 357 -4.96 -20.67 9.13
CA GLU A 357 -4.48 -21.46 10.27
C GLU A 357 -3.31 -20.73 10.93
N SER A 358 -2.95 -21.12 12.15
CA SER A 358 -1.71 -20.68 12.79
C SER A 358 -0.51 -21.47 12.25
N ASP A 359 0.69 -20.83 12.26
CA ASP A 359 1.95 -21.54 12.02
C ASP A 359 2.32 -22.44 13.20
N VAL A 360 2.07 -21.98 14.44
CA VAL A 360 2.29 -22.75 15.66
C VAL A 360 1.04 -22.77 16.54
N GLY A 361 0.82 -23.86 17.28
CA GLY A 361 -0.27 -23.98 18.27
C GLY A 361 -1.54 -24.63 17.74
N ASP A 362 -1.56 -25.13 16.50
CA ASP A 362 -2.67 -25.90 15.90
C ASP A 362 -4.04 -25.17 15.98
N LEU A 363 -4.05 -23.83 15.79
CA LEU A 363 -5.26 -23.02 15.81
C LEU A 363 -5.86 -22.90 14.41
N ASP A 364 -7.16 -23.14 14.30
CA ASP A 364 -7.95 -22.82 13.11
C ASP A 364 -8.42 -21.35 13.22
N TYR A 365 -8.01 -20.51 12.30
CA TYR A 365 -8.45 -19.11 12.31
C TYR A 365 -9.73 -18.90 11.50
N GLY A 366 -10.24 -19.94 10.84
CA GLY A 366 -11.44 -19.87 10.02
C GLY A 366 -11.17 -19.60 8.55
N SER A 367 -12.20 -19.18 7.84
CA SER A 367 -12.15 -19.04 6.38
C SER A 367 -12.82 -17.78 5.85
N GLU A 368 -12.41 -17.34 4.65
CA GLU A 368 -13.04 -16.20 3.99
C GLU A 368 -13.37 -16.49 2.52
N THR A 369 -14.54 -16.05 2.07
CA THR A 369 -14.91 -16.05 0.65
C THR A 369 -15.12 -14.61 0.16
N GLY A 370 -14.44 -14.24 -0.91
CA GLY A 370 -14.51 -12.93 -1.53
C GLY A 370 -15.04 -12.95 -2.97
N LEU A 371 -15.84 -11.94 -3.35
CA LEU A 371 -16.34 -11.71 -4.70
C LEU A 371 -16.04 -10.30 -5.16
N LEU A 372 -15.65 -10.13 -6.43
CA LEU A 372 -15.37 -8.83 -7.05
C LEU A 372 -15.99 -8.76 -8.43
N ALA A 373 -16.63 -7.61 -8.74
CA ALA A 373 -17.06 -7.25 -10.08
C ALA A 373 -16.69 -5.80 -10.37
N VAL A 374 -15.97 -5.54 -11.46
CA VAL A 374 -15.58 -4.18 -11.88
C VAL A 374 -15.91 -3.98 -13.35
N LYS A 375 -16.62 -2.91 -13.64
CA LYS A 375 -17.05 -2.54 -14.99
C LYS A 375 -16.58 -1.12 -15.34
N PRO A 376 -15.66 -0.92 -16.28
CA PRO A 376 -15.48 0.35 -16.95
C PRO A 376 -16.78 0.72 -17.69
N LEU A 377 -17.35 1.88 -17.41
CA LEU A 377 -18.53 2.39 -18.13
C LEU A 377 -18.12 3.11 -19.41
N ASN A 378 -16.98 3.80 -19.34
CA ASN A 378 -16.24 4.44 -20.44
C ASN A 378 -14.81 4.75 -19.97
N ASP A 379 -14.06 5.57 -20.71
CA ASP A 379 -12.68 5.95 -20.39
C ASP A 379 -12.56 6.78 -19.09
N THR A 380 -13.64 7.41 -18.65
CA THR A 380 -13.68 8.28 -17.47
C THR A 380 -14.26 7.57 -16.24
N TYR A 381 -15.28 6.75 -16.38
CA TYR A 381 -16.06 6.21 -15.27
C TYR A 381 -15.90 4.71 -15.12
N THR A 382 -15.73 4.27 -13.88
CA THR A 382 -15.69 2.86 -13.48
C THR A 382 -16.68 2.61 -12.35
N LEU A 383 -17.46 1.53 -12.45
CA LEU A 383 -18.34 1.01 -11.39
C LEU A 383 -17.72 -0.26 -10.83
N GLY A 384 -17.76 -0.43 -9.51
CA GLY A 384 -17.27 -1.64 -8.88
C GLY A 384 -18.15 -2.10 -7.72
N PHE A 385 -18.18 -3.40 -7.54
CA PHE A 385 -18.79 -4.10 -6.41
C PHE A 385 -17.80 -5.11 -5.86
N LYS A 386 -17.75 -5.24 -4.53
CA LYS A 386 -16.94 -6.22 -3.82
C LYS A 386 -17.73 -6.71 -2.62
N ALA A 387 -17.58 -7.98 -2.25
CA ALA A 387 -18.13 -8.54 -1.03
C ALA A 387 -17.15 -9.56 -0.46
N ALA A 388 -17.12 -9.69 0.86
CA ALA A 388 -16.36 -10.71 1.56
C ALA A 388 -17.14 -11.20 2.80
N SER A 389 -16.97 -12.47 3.10
CA SER A 389 -17.57 -13.12 4.26
C SER A 389 -16.51 -13.98 4.94
N TYR A 390 -16.11 -13.59 6.13
CA TYR A 390 -15.21 -14.32 7.02
C TYR A 390 -16.04 -15.07 8.05
N ARG A 391 -15.70 -16.33 8.26
CA ARG A 391 -16.22 -17.21 9.32
C ARG A 391 -15.08 -17.52 10.25
N ALA A 392 -15.23 -17.09 11.47
CA ALA A 392 -14.27 -17.28 12.54
C ALA A 392 -14.34 -18.70 13.12
N ASP A 393 -13.21 -19.19 13.60
CA ASP A 393 -13.14 -20.35 14.47
C ASP A 393 -12.43 -19.98 15.77
N ASP A 394 -11.16 -20.33 15.97
CA ASP A 394 -10.43 -20.06 17.21
C ASP A 394 -10.05 -18.58 17.41
N ARG A 395 -10.27 -17.72 16.41
CA ARG A 395 -9.83 -16.33 16.44
C ARG A 395 -10.78 -15.38 15.75
N LYS A 396 -10.97 -14.16 16.35
CA LYS A 396 -11.81 -13.10 15.82
C LYS A 396 -13.30 -13.44 15.87
N ASP A 397 -14.09 -12.69 15.10
CA ASP A 397 -15.54 -12.79 15.04
C ASP A 397 -15.98 -12.86 13.58
N ASP A 398 -17.10 -13.55 13.31
CA ASP A 398 -17.71 -13.59 11.99
C ASP A 398 -17.89 -12.18 11.46
N THR A 399 -17.56 -11.98 10.19
CA THR A 399 -17.59 -10.63 9.61
C THR A 399 -18.01 -10.68 8.16
N HIS A 400 -18.99 -9.84 7.81
CA HIS A 400 -19.47 -9.66 6.46
C HIS A 400 -19.23 -8.23 6.00
N LYS A 401 -18.58 -8.06 4.84
CA LYS A 401 -18.36 -6.74 4.24
C LYS A 401 -18.88 -6.69 2.81
N ALA A 402 -19.39 -5.52 2.42
CA ALA A 402 -19.76 -5.24 1.05
C ALA A 402 -19.40 -3.80 0.67
N TRP A 403 -18.96 -3.63 -0.58
CA TRP A 403 -18.58 -2.33 -1.12
C TRP A 403 -19.23 -2.09 -2.46
N LEU A 404 -19.70 -0.87 -2.67
CA LEU A 404 -20.13 -0.36 -3.96
C LEU A 404 -19.44 0.97 -4.20
N TRP A 405 -18.84 1.15 -5.37
CA TRP A 405 -18.20 2.42 -5.69
C TRP A 405 -18.38 2.82 -7.14
N VAL A 406 -18.35 4.13 -7.38
CA VAL A 406 -18.16 4.72 -8.69
C VAL A 406 -16.95 5.65 -8.62
N GLN A 407 -16.08 5.56 -9.63
CA GLN A 407 -14.88 6.38 -9.74
C GLN A 407 -14.90 7.10 -11.08
N ALA A 408 -14.49 8.38 -11.07
CA ALA A 408 -14.21 9.19 -12.24
C ALA A 408 -12.75 9.63 -12.22
N SER A 409 -12.09 9.67 -13.40
CA SER A 409 -10.71 10.15 -13.57
C SER A 409 -10.64 11.00 -14.85
N PHE A 410 -10.05 12.21 -14.73
CA PHE A 410 -9.95 13.22 -15.78
C PHE A 410 -8.51 13.66 -16.01
#